data_a770e5b93b12209c266029316af954e8
#
_entry.id   a770e5b93b12209c266029316af954e8
#
_cell.length_a   1.000
_cell.length_b   1.000
_cell.length_c   1.000
_cell.angle_alpha   90.00
_cell.angle_beta   90.00
_cell.angle_gamma   90.00
#
_symmetry.space_group_name_H-M   'P 1'
#
loop_
_entity.id
_entity.type
_entity.pdbx_description
1 polymer ?
#
loop_
_entity_poly.entity_id
_entity_poly.type
_entity_poly.pdbx_seq_one_letter_code
_entity_poly.pdbx_strand_id
1 'polypeptide(L)'
;MLSRERMQERFLELVKIYSPSGGEKEQCQWLMDYFKERGIEASIDEAGKAYGGNGGNIIAHIKGEPCNPPFCFVAHLDQIEPCKDVRPVVDG
;
A
#
# COMPACT_ATOMS: atom_id res chain seq x y z
N MET A 1 15.71 -6.43 7.32
CA MET A 1 15.52 -7.82 7.78
C MET A 1 14.03 -8.17 7.87
N LEU A 2 13.66 -9.35 7.42
CA LEU A 2 12.28 -9.82 7.50
C LEU A 2 11.92 -10.16 8.95
N SER A 3 10.77 -9.70 9.39
CA SER A 3 10.24 -9.94 10.73
C SER A 3 8.77 -10.34 10.60
N ARG A 4 8.41 -11.50 11.13
CA ARG A 4 7.02 -11.98 11.12
C ARG A 4 6.11 -11.00 11.87
N GLU A 5 6.56 -10.53 13.03
CA GLU A 5 5.80 -9.60 13.85
C GLU A 5 5.54 -8.29 13.11
N ARG A 6 6.55 -7.75 12.46
CA ARG A 6 6.43 -6.50 11.71
C ARG A 6 5.51 -6.66 10.50
N MET A 7 5.62 -7.77 9.77
CA MET A 7 4.74 -8.06 8.64
C MET A 7 3.29 -8.15 9.10
N GLN A 8 3.03 -8.84 10.21
CA GLN A 8 1.71 -8.98 10.78
C GLN A 8 1.14 -7.62 11.20
N GLU A 9 1.92 -6.80 11.89
CA GLU A 9 1.51 -5.46 12.29
C GLU A 9 1.10 -4.60 11.09
N ARG A 10 1.91 -4.60 10.03
CA ARG A 10 1.63 -3.82 8.83
C ARG A 10 0.37 -4.32 8.13
N PHE A 11 0.22 -5.63 8.03
CA PHE A 11 -0.98 -6.22 7.45
C PHE A 11 -2.23 -5.82 8.23
N LEU A 12 -2.18 -5.91 9.56
CA LEU A 12 -3.31 -5.55 10.40
C LEU A 12 -3.67 -4.07 10.28
N GLU A 13 -2.68 -3.19 10.18
CA GLU A 13 -2.92 -1.77 9.96
C GLU A 13 -3.60 -1.53 8.61
N LEU A 14 -3.11 -2.17 7.57
CA LEU A 14 -3.62 -1.97 6.21
C LEU A 14 -5.05 -2.46 6.03
N VAL A 15 -5.40 -3.62 6.59
CA VAL A 15 -6.75 -4.17 6.41
C VAL A 15 -7.82 -3.37 7.13
N LYS A 16 -7.45 -2.55 8.09
CA LYS A 16 -8.39 -1.67 8.80
C LYS A 16 -8.73 -0.42 8.01
N ILE A 17 -7.94 -0.08 7.00
CA ILE A 17 -8.17 1.10 6.18
C ILE A 17 -9.24 0.77 5.14
N TYR A 18 -10.30 1.58 5.08
CA TYR A 18 -11.35 1.41 4.09
C TYR A 18 -10.79 1.70 2.70
N SER A 19 -10.74 0.67 1.85
CA SER A 19 -10.09 0.76 0.53
C SER A 19 -10.81 -0.07 -0.52
N PRO A 20 -12.07 0.25 -0.83
CA PRO A 20 -12.78 -0.45 -1.91
C PRO A 20 -12.23 -0.05 -3.27
N SER A 21 -12.52 -0.85 -4.30
CA SER A 21 -12.12 -0.52 -5.68
C SER A 21 -12.67 0.86 -6.06
N GLY A 22 -11.80 1.75 -6.51
CA GLY A 22 -12.16 3.12 -6.84
C GLY A 22 -12.17 4.05 -5.64
N GLY A 23 -11.98 3.55 -4.42
CA GLY A 23 -11.97 4.34 -3.20
C GLY A 23 -10.72 4.13 -2.35
N GLU A 24 -9.55 4.02 -2.98
CA GLU A 24 -8.31 3.70 -2.31
C GLU A 24 -7.56 4.91 -1.74
N LYS A 25 -8.18 6.08 -1.69
CA LYS A 25 -7.51 7.32 -1.29
C LYS A 25 -6.83 7.23 0.09
N GLU A 26 -7.54 6.70 1.08
CA GLU A 26 -6.99 6.58 2.43
C GLU A 26 -5.80 5.62 2.50
N GLN A 27 -5.88 4.51 1.76
CA GLN A 27 -4.78 3.56 1.64
C GLN A 27 -3.59 4.20 0.97
N CYS A 28 -3.80 4.95 -0.10
CA CYS A 28 -2.75 5.67 -0.79
C CYS A 28 -2.06 6.67 0.12
N GLN A 29 -2.83 7.42 0.91
CA GLN A 29 -2.26 8.40 1.83
C GLN A 29 -1.42 7.71 2.91
N TRP A 30 -1.92 6.60 3.46
CA TRP A 30 -1.18 5.85 4.46
C TRP A 30 0.18 5.38 3.92
N LEU A 31 0.17 4.86 2.68
CA LEU A 31 1.39 4.37 2.05
C LEU A 31 2.37 5.50 1.72
N MET A 32 1.87 6.62 1.23
CA MET A 32 2.74 7.77 0.94
C MET A 32 3.41 8.27 2.21
N ASP A 33 2.67 8.34 3.31
CA ASP A 33 3.22 8.73 4.61
C ASP A 33 4.23 7.71 5.11
N TYR A 34 3.93 6.43 4.95
CA TYR A 34 4.81 5.33 5.34
C TYR A 34 6.18 5.43 4.64
N PHE A 35 6.16 5.63 3.32
CA PHE A 35 7.39 5.76 2.55
C PHE A 35 8.16 7.02 2.92
N LYS A 36 7.44 8.12 3.10
CA LYS A 36 8.05 9.40 3.47
C LYS A 36 8.79 9.32 4.81
N GLU A 37 8.17 8.71 5.80
CA GLU A 37 8.77 8.52 7.13
C GLU A 37 10.06 7.72 7.07
N ARG A 38 10.20 6.84 6.08
CA ARG A 38 11.38 5.99 5.90
C ARG A 38 12.38 6.53 4.89
N GLY A 39 12.16 7.74 4.39
CA GLY A 39 13.05 8.34 3.40
C GLY A 39 13.03 7.65 2.05
N ILE A 40 11.96 6.92 1.75
CA ILE A 40 11.81 6.23 0.47
C ILE A 40 11.08 7.15 -0.50
N GLU A 41 11.67 7.33 -1.68
CA GLU A 41 11.07 8.14 -2.73
C GLU A 41 9.86 7.43 -3.33
N ALA A 42 8.71 8.07 -3.28
CA ALA A 42 7.47 7.51 -3.81
C ALA A 42 6.64 8.60 -4.48
N SER A 43 5.89 8.21 -5.49
CA SER A 43 4.97 9.10 -6.20
C SER A 43 3.63 8.41 -6.39
N ILE A 44 2.59 9.21 -6.57
CA ILE A 44 1.25 8.71 -6.88
C ILE A 44 0.81 9.36 -8.19
N ASP A 45 0.23 8.55 -9.09
CA ASP A 45 -0.29 9.05 -10.35
C ASP A 45 -1.78 9.40 -10.24
N GLU A 46 -2.37 9.82 -11.36
CA GLU A 46 -3.77 10.19 -11.44
C GLU A 46 -4.64 9.16 -12.15
N ALA A 47 -4.18 7.91 -12.21
CA ALA A 47 -4.88 6.85 -12.92
C ALA A 47 -6.32 6.64 -12.42
N GLY A 48 -6.57 6.85 -11.12
CA GLY A 48 -7.89 6.71 -10.55
C GLY A 48 -8.93 7.65 -11.17
N LYS A 49 -8.51 8.84 -11.58
CA LYS A 49 -9.42 9.82 -12.19
C LYS A 49 -10.05 9.32 -13.49
N ALA A 50 -9.34 8.48 -14.23
CA ALA A 50 -9.83 7.93 -15.49
C ALA A 50 -11.06 7.03 -15.30
N TYR A 51 -11.24 6.49 -14.09
CA TYR A 51 -12.32 5.56 -13.77
C TYR A 51 -13.29 6.12 -12.73
N GLY A 52 -13.19 7.42 -12.44
CA GLY A 52 -14.02 8.04 -11.40
C GLY A 52 -13.62 7.66 -9.99
N GLY A 53 -12.43 7.10 -9.79
CA GLY A 53 -11.90 6.77 -8.49
C GLY A 53 -11.17 7.93 -7.82
N ASN A 54 -10.83 7.76 -6.56
CA ASN A 54 -10.18 8.81 -5.77
C ASN A 54 -8.72 8.50 -5.39
N GLY A 55 -8.19 7.36 -5.82
CA GLY A 55 -6.81 6.98 -5.60
C GLY A 55 -5.98 6.99 -6.88
N GLY A 56 -4.82 6.39 -6.84
CA GLY A 56 -3.93 6.26 -7.98
C GLY A 56 -2.93 5.15 -7.76
N ASN A 57 -2.05 4.94 -8.71
CA ASN A 57 -0.95 3.99 -8.54
C ASN A 57 0.18 4.64 -7.78
N ILE A 58 0.69 3.95 -6.78
CA ILE A 58 1.85 4.39 -6.02
C ILE A 58 3.07 3.66 -6.53
N ILE A 59 4.11 4.42 -6.85
CA ILE A 59 5.38 3.89 -7.32
C ILE A 59 6.45 4.33 -6.33
N ALA A 60 7.07 3.38 -5.67
CA ALA A 60 8.18 3.63 -4.76
C ALA A 60 9.46 3.06 -5.38
N HIS A 61 10.51 3.85 -5.38
CA HIS A 61 11.79 3.46 -5.93
C HIS A 61 12.84 3.37 -4.82
N ILE A 62 13.38 2.17 -4.65
CA ILE A 62 14.45 1.93 -3.69
C ILE A 62 15.71 1.64 -4.49
N LYS A 63 16.69 2.49 -4.33
CA LYS A 63 17.96 2.38 -5.06
C LYS A 63 18.75 1.18 -4.54
N GLY A 64 19.13 0.31 -5.46
CA GLY A 64 19.96 -0.86 -5.15
C GLY A 64 21.37 -0.71 -5.69
N GLU A 65 22.09 -1.84 -5.74
CA GLU A 65 23.43 -1.87 -6.30
C GLU A 65 23.39 -1.68 -7.82
N PRO A 66 24.26 -0.82 -8.39
CA PRO A 66 24.22 -0.55 -9.82
C PRO A 66 24.45 -1.76 -10.74
N CYS A 67 25.15 -2.76 -10.25
CA CYS A 67 25.47 -3.96 -11.03
C CYS A 67 24.37 -5.02 -11.02
N ASN A 68 23.36 -4.87 -10.18
CA ASN A 68 22.26 -5.84 -10.07
C ASN A 68 21.08 -5.42 -10.95
N PRO A 69 20.42 -6.39 -11.59
CA PRO A 69 19.20 -6.07 -12.34
C PRO A 69 18.09 -5.62 -11.38
N PRO A 70 17.22 -4.70 -11.82
CA PRO A 70 16.14 -4.23 -10.96
C PRO A 70 15.04 -5.28 -10.79
N PHE A 71 14.41 -5.27 -9.61
CA PHE A 71 13.20 -6.03 -9.35
C PHE A 71 12.02 -5.09 -9.24
N CYS A 72 10.85 -5.54 -9.65
CA CYS A 72 9.62 -4.81 -9.46
C CYS A 72 8.59 -5.72 -8.76
N PHE A 73 8.09 -5.26 -7.61
CA PHE A 73 6.99 -5.91 -6.91
C PHE A 73 5.72 -5.14 -7.18
N VAL A 74 4.66 -5.85 -7.50
CA VAL A 74 3.36 -5.24 -7.80
C VAL A 74 2.29 -5.86 -6.91
N ALA A 75 1.47 -5.01 -6.31
CA ALA A 75 0.37 -5.46 -5.47
C ALA A 75 -0.79 -4.46 -5.61
N HIS A 76 -2.03 -4.97 -5.47
CA HIS A 76 -3.18 -4.09 -5.51
C HIS A 76 -3.47 -3.49 -4.13
N LEU A 77 -4.13 -2.35 -4.11
CA LEU A 77 -4.47 -1.62 -2.89
C LEU A 77 -5.92 -1.82 -2.46
N ASP A 78 -6.78 -2.17 -3.40
CA ASP A 78 -8.19 -2.32 -3.11
C ASP A 78 -8.50 -3.62 -2.37
N GLN A 79 -9.59 -3.59 -1.63
CA GLN A 79 -10.09 -4.73 -0.86
C GLN A 79 -11.47 -5.13 -1.37
N ILE A 80 -11.79 -6.41 -1.20
CA ILE A 80 -13.12 -6.94 -1.53
C ILE A 80 -14.14 -6.36 -0.53
N GLU A 81 -15.26 -5.90 -1.05
CA GLU A 81 -16.35 -5.45 -0.20
C GLU A 81 -17.11 -6.63 0.42
N PRO A 82 -17.60 -6.51 1.67
CA PRO A 82 -17.53 -5.33 2.51
C PRO A 82 -16.16 -5.20 3.20
N CYS A 83 -15.59 -4.00 3.21
CA CYS A 83 -14.27 -3.76 3.81
C CYS A 83 -14.25 -2.58 4.77
N LYS A 84 -15.44 -2.10 5.17
CA LYS A 84 -15.57 -1.05 6.15
C LYS A 84 -15.60 -1.64 7.56
N ASP A 85 -14.90 -0.99 8.49
CA ASP A 85 -14.87 -1.39 9.90
C ASP A 85 -14.38 -2.85 10.10
N VAL A 86 -13.36 -3.23 9.35
CA VAL A 86 -12.76 -4.56 9.46
C VAL A 86 -12.15 -4.76 10.85
N ARG A 87 -12.45 -5.88 11.47
CA ARG A 87 -11.94 -6.27 12.80
C ARG A 87 -11.10 -7.53 12.67
N PRO A 88 -9.81 -7.39 12.39
CA PRO A 88 -8.96 -8.56 12.21
C PRO A 88 -8.78 -9.35 13.50
N VAL A 89 -8.74 -10.66 13.37
CA VAL A 89 -8.51 -11.57 14.50
C VAL A 89 -7.30 -12.43 14.17
N VAL A 90 -6.38 -12.52 15.10
CA VAL A 90 -5.21 -13.40 14.96
C VAL A 90 -5.49 -14.67 15.74
N ASP A 91 -5.52 -15.79 15.05
CA ASP A 91 -5.80 -17.09 15.61
C ASP A 91 -4.63 -18.04 15.34
N GLY A 92 -3.86 -18.31 16.36
CA GLY A 92 -2.67 -19.12 16.26
C GLY A 92 -1.43 -18.31 15.94
#